data_2dfd2441e33a03666f6cbe8b15634560
#
_entry.id   2dfd2441e33a03666f6cbe8b15634560
#
_cell.length_a   1.000
_cell.length_b   1.000
_cell.length_c   1.000
_cell.angle_alpha   90.00
_cell.angle_beta   90.00
_cell.angle_gamma   90.00
#
_symmetry.space_group_name_H-M   'P 1'
#
loop_
_entity.id
_entity.type
_entity.pdbx_description
1 polymer ?
#
loop_
_entity_poly.entity_id
_entity_poly.type
_entity_poly.pdbx_seq_one_letter_code
_entity_poly.pdbx_strand_id
1 'polypeptide(L)'
;MQLLEALNVTKVFGDSMFSQRRTVAVNDVSLIINEERPTITAIAGESGSGKTTLARLLLGMTQPTEGSIRFKGQDLAKMNGTDRKGFRRQVQAIFQDPFEVYNPFYKVDQVLTTPMRKFKLASSREDAHQRIEQSLQLAGLRPEDTLAAIRTN
;
A
#
# COMPACT_ATOMS: atom_id res chain seq x y z
N MET A 1 -5.29 -17.29 -11.65
CA MET A 1 -4.92 -17.53 -10.21
C MET A 1 -5.41 -16.36 -9.38
N GLN A 2 -5.90 -16.60 -8.15
CA GLN A 2 -6.35 -15.52 -7.25
C GLN A 2 -5.13 -14.75 -6.77
N LEU A 3 -5.10 -13.45 -7.03
CA LEU A 3 -3.99 -12.57 -6.65
C LEU A 3 -4.18 -12.04 -5.23
N LEU A 4 -5.35 -11.47 -4.95
CA LEU A 4 -5.69 -10.88 -3.66
C LEU A 4 -7.14 -11.24 -3.31
N GLU A 5 -7.36 -11.70 -2.10
CA GLU A 5 -8.64 -12.15 -1.60
C GLU A 5 -8.95 -11.54 -0.25
N ALA A 6 -10.15 -11.02 -0.09
CA ALA A 6 -10.79 -10.78 1.18
C ALA A 6 -11.86 -11.87 1.37
N LEU A 7 -11.83 -12.60 2.48
CA LEU A 7 -12.75 -13.70 2.76
C LEU A 7 -13.48 -13.43 4.07
N ASN A 8 -14.78 -13.13 3.95
CA ASN A 8 -15.70 -12.83 5.07
C ASN A 8 -15.11 -11.83 6.08
N VAL A 9 -14.56 -10.74 5.53
CA VAL A 9 -13.79 -9.78 6.31
C VAL A 9 -14.71 -8.85 7.07
N THR A 10 -14.54 -8.83 8.39
CA THR A 10 -15.17 -7.86 9.30
C THR A 10 -14.11 -7.05 10.01
N LYS A 11 -14.34 -5.74 10.14
CA LYS A 11 -13.48 -4.83 10.91
C LYS A 11 -14.30 -4.01 11.89
N VAL A 12 -14.02 -4.21 13.16
CA VAL A 12 -14.58 -3.43 14.27
C VAL A 12 -13.47 -2.58 14.90
N PHE A 13 -13.76 -1.33 15.17
CA PHE A 13 -12.91 -0.43 15.94
C PHE A 13 -13.53 -0.19 17.32
N GLY A 14 -12.70 0.14 18.31
CA GLY A 14 -13.16 0.41 19.67
C GLY A 14 -13.35 -0.84 20.54
N ASP A 15 -12.73 -1.97 20.18
CA ASP A 15 -12.81 -3.23 20.91
C ASP A 15 -11.76 -3.34 22.03
N SER A 16 -11.53 -2.26 22.77
CA SER A 16 -10.69 -2.29 23.95
C SER A 16 -11.53 -2.24 25.24
N MET A 17 -11.03 -2.82 26.32
CA MET A 17 -11.72 -2.86 27.64
C MET A 17 -12.15 -1.47 28.17
N PHE A 18 -11.66 -0.39 27.58
CA PHE A 18 -11.95 0.99 27.98
C PHE A 18 -12.80 1.76 26.96
N SER A 19 -13.13 1.21 25.80
CA SER A 19 -13.93 1.88 24.78
C SER A 19 -15.39 1.47 24.83
N GLN A 20 -16.27 2.42 25.18
CA GLN A 20 -17.74 2.18 25.22
C GLN A 20 -18.42 2.22 23.85
N ARG A 21 -17.70 2.54 22.77
CA ARG A 21 -18.28 2.63 21.42
C ARG A 21 -17.57 1.69 20.48
N ARG A 22 -18.28 0.65 20.07
CA ARG A 22 -17.90 -0.25 18.98
C ARG A 22 -18.41 0.32 17.65
N THR A 23 -17.53 0.45 16.67
CA THR A 23 -17.90 0.88 15.32
C THR A 23 -17.53 -0.23 14.34
N VAL A 24 -18.53 -0.83 13.70
CA VAL A 24 -18.32 -1.78 12.61
C VAL A 24 -18.05 -0.99 11.34
N ALA A 25 -16.80 -0.99 10.89
CA ALA A 25 -16.36 -0.26 9.72
C ALA A 25 -16.46 -1.07 8.43
N VAL A 26 -16.31 -2.38 8.51
CA VAL A 26 -16.50 -3.35 7.42
C VAL A 26 -17.22 -4.54 8.02
N ASN A 27 -18.24 -5.05 7.35
CA ASN A 27 -19.07 -6.17 7.84
C ASN A 27 -19.21 -7.24 6.76
N ASP A 28 -18.61 -8.41 7.00
CA ASP A 28 -18.71 -9.63 6.19
C ASP A 28 -18.50 -9.40 4.67
N VAL A 29 -17.41 -8.71 4.32
CA VAL A 29 -17.09 -8.41 2.92
C VAL A 29 -16.19 -9.49 2.34
N SER A 30 -16.57 -10.02 1.17
CA SER A 30 -15.74 -10.91 0.37
C SER A 30 -15.47 -10.28 -1.01
N LEU A 31 -14.20 -10.30 -1.43
CA LEU A 31 -13.73 -9.74 -2.69
C LEU A 31 -12.57 -10.59 -3.22
N ILE A 32 -12.55 -10.86 -4.53
CA ILE A 32 -11.47 -11.60 -5.19
C ILE A 32 -10.95 -10.77 -6.36
N ILE A 33 -9.64 -10.57 -6.39
CA ILE A 33 -8.91 -9.97 -7.52
C ILE A 33 -8.05 -11.04 -8.16
N ASN A 34 -8.24 -11.27 -9.46
CA ASN A 34 -7.52 -12.30 -10.21
C ASN A 34 -6.30 -11.73 -10.95
N GLU A 35 -5.26 -12.54 -11.11
CA GLU A 35 -4.03 -12.18 -11.81
C GLU A 35 -4.15 -12.29 -13.35
N GLU A 36 -5.03 -13.17 -13.85
CA GLU A 36 -5.06 -13.57 -15.26
C GLU A 36 -5.58 -12.48 -16.20
N ARG A 37 -6.41 -11.57 -15.70
CA ARG A 37 -6.96 -10.48 -16.49
C ARG A 37 -6.82 -9.16 -15.74
N PRO A 38 -6.19 -8.15 -16.35
CA PRO A 38 -6.20 -6.81 -15.78
C PRO A 38 -7.64 -6.32 -15.63
N THR A 39 -8.02 -5.95 -14.41
CA THR A 39 -9.36 -5.45 -14.12
C THR A 39 -9.26 -4.18 -13.30
N ILE A 40 -10.23 -3.30 -13.47
CA ILE A 40 -10.45 -2.14 -12.61
C ILE A 40 -11.64 -2.47 -11.71
N THR A 41 -11.39 -2.59 -10.41
CA THR A 41 -12.44 -2.79 -9.41
C THR A 41 -12.70 -1.47 -8.69
N ALA A 42 -13.90 -0.91 -8.87
CA ALA A 42 -14.32 0.31 -8.20
C ALA A 42 -15.09 -0.04 -6.91
N ILE A 43 -14.71 0.59 -5.80
CA ILE A 43 -15.44 0.49 -4.53
C ILE A 43 -16.20 1.81 -4.33
N ALA A 44 -17.52 1.77 -4.52
CA ALA A 44 -18.41 2.91 -4.37
C ALA A 44 -19.20 2.85 -3.06
N GLY A 45 -19.61 4.00 -2.56
CA GLY A 45 -20.43 4.14 -1.35
C GLY A 45 -20.32 5.54 -0.75
N GLU A 46 -21.18 5.87 0.19
CA GLU A 46 -21.23 7.16 0.87
C GLU A 46 -19.97 7.41 1.74
N SER A 47 -19.78 8.65 2.17
CA SER A 47 -18.72 8.98 3.14
C SER A 47 -18.95 8.18 4.44
N GLY A 48 -17.88 7.60 4.99
CA GLY A 48 -17.99 6.76 6.19
C GLY A 48 -18.43 5.31 5.95
N SER A 49 -18.73 4.88 4.73
CA SER A 49 -19.19 3.50 4.42
C SER A 49 -18.09 2.42 4.51
N GLY A 50 -16.89 2.74 5.01
CA GLY A 50 -15.83 1.76 5.22
C GLY A 50 -14.85 1.56 4.05
N LYS A 51 -14.97 2.27 2.92
CA LYS A 51 -14.10 2.12 1.74
C LYS A 51 -12.60 2.22 2.07
N THR A 52 -12.23 3.25 2.80
CA THR A 52 -10.82 3.46 3.23
C THR A 52 -10.35 2.33 4.17
N THR A 53 -11.24 1.85 5.03
CA THR A 53 -10.93 0.73 5.92
C THR A 53 -10.71 -0.55 5.13
N LEU A 54 -11.57 -0.84 4.14
CA LEU A 54 -11.40 -2.01 3.27
C LEU A 54 -10.09 -1.90 2.46
N ALA A 55 -9.78 -0.73 1.90
CA ALA A 55 -8.52 -0.50 1.21
C ALA A 55 -7.30 -0.75 2.13
N ARG A 56 -7.32 -0.24 3.37
CA ARG A 56 -6.25 -0.48 4.36
C ARG A 56 -6.11 -1.95 4.75
N LEU A 57 -7.21 -2.69 4.81
CA LEU A 57 -7.21 -4.15 5.03
C LEU A 57 -6.53 -4.87 3.85
N LEU A 58 -6.92 -4.56 2.60
CA LEU A 58 -6.35 -5.15 1.39
C LEU A 58 -4.86 -4.83 1.23
N LEU A 59 -4.42 -3.65 1.67
CA LEU A 59 -3.00 -3.24 1.68
C LEU A 59 -2.21 -3.83 2.86
N GLY A 60 -2.85 -4.59 3.76
CA GLY A 60 -2.21 -5.15 4.95
C GLY A 60 -1.72 -4.09 5.94
N MET A 61 -2.29 -2.88 5.91
CA MET A 61 -1.99 -1.78 6.85
C MET A 61 -2.71 -1.95 8.17
N THR A 62 -3.84 -2.66 8.16
CA THR A 62 -4.58 -3.07 9.35
C THR A 62 -5.03 -4.52 9.21
N GLN A 63 -5.26 -5.18 10.33
CA GLN A 63 -5.75 -6.56 10.34
C GLN A 63 -7.27 -6.58 10.49
N PRO A 64 -7.98 -7.54 9.87
CA PRO A 64 -9.39 -7.77 10.11
C PRO A 64 -9.62 -8.22 11.56
N THR A 65 -10.83 -7.99 12.07
CA THR A 65 -11.29 -8.54 13.34
C THR A 65 -11.74 -9.99 13.15
N GLU A 66 -12.40 -10.25 12.01
CA GLU A 66 -12.81 -11.58 11.58
C GLU A 66 -12.54 -11.76 10.09
N GLY A 67 -12.47 -12.99 9.62
CA GLY A 67 -12.12 -13.34 8.25
C GLY A 67 -10.61 -13.27 7.98
N SER A 68 -10.23 -13.22 6.71
CA SER A 68 -8.83 -13.19 6.33
C SER A 68 -8.61 -12.42 5.03
N ILE A 69 -7.41 -11.80 4.91
CA ILE A 69 -6.90 -11.26 3.65
C ILE A 69 -5.80 -12.19 3.17
N ARG A 70 -5.87 -12.65 1.93
CA ARG A 70 -4.88 -13.55 1.34
C ARG A 70 -4.27 -12.92 0.09
N PHE A 71 -2.98 -13.12 -0.07
CA PHE A 71 -2.24 -12.79 -1.27
C PHE A 71 -1.61 -14.05 -1.84
N LYS A 72 -1.98 -14.40 -3.08
CA LYS A 72 -1.55 -15.65 -3.74
C LYS A 72 -1.77 -16.89 -2.86
N GLY A 73 -2.95 -16.94 -2.22
CA GLY A 73 -3.36 -18.02 -1.32
C GLY A 73 -2.78 -17.96 0.10
N GLN A 74 -1.79 -17.11 0.38
CA GLN A 74 -1.17 -16.99 1.70
C GLN A 74 -1.83 -15.87 2.52
N ASP A 75 -2.24 -16.18 3.74
CA ASP A 75 -2.83 -15.23 4.68
C ASP A 75 -1.82 -14.14 5.09
N LEU A 76 -2.17 -12.86 4.89
CA LEU A 76 -1.31 -11.73 5.23
C LEU A 76 -0.93 -11.70 6.72
N ALA A 77 -1.82 -12.14 7.61
CA ALA A 77 -1.55 -12.17 9.04
C ALA A 77 -0.45 -13.17 9.41
N LYS A 78 -0.28 -14.23 8.59
CA LYS A 78 0.68 -15.32 8.81
C LYS A 78 1.98 -15.16 8.02
N MET A 79 2.09 -14.11 7.19
CA MET A 79 3.30 -13.86 6.40
C MET A 79 4.50 -13.53 7.28
N ASN A 80 5.62 -14.16 7.01
CA ASN A 80 6.92 -13.77 7.55
C ASN A 80 7.44 -12.47 6.92
N GLY A 81 8.58 -11.96 7.39
CA GLY A 81 9.14 -10.68 6.92
C GLY A 81 9.50 -10.68 5.43
N THR A 82 9.96 -11.81 4.88
CA THR A 82 10.32 -11.96 3.46
C THR A 82 9.08 -11.96 2.58
N ASP A 83 8.07 -12.74 2.93
CA ASP A 83 6.80 -12.82 2.19
C ASP A 83 6.07 -11.49 2.20
N ARG A 84 6.03 -10.81 3.36
CA ARG A 84 5.45 -9.48 3.51
C ARG A 84 6.17 -8.43 2.66
N LYS A 85 7.49 -8.56 2.51
CA LYS A 85 8.26 -7.71 1.60
C LYS A 85 7.91 -7.98 0.12
N GLY A 86 7.75 -9.25 -0.26
CA GLY A 86 7.27 -9.67 -1.58
C GLY A 86 5.88 -9.12 -1.89
N PHE A 87 4.95 -9.22 -0.94
CA PHE A 87 3.62 -8.63 -1.03
C PHE A 87 3.68 -7.12 -1.28
N ARG A 88 4.40 -6.36 -0.44
CA ARG A 88 4.55 -4.90 -0.58
C ARG A 88 5.22 -4.47 -1.89
N ARG A 89 6.01 -5.32 -2.51
CA ARG A 89 6.60 -5.05 -3.83
C ARG A 89 5.56 -5.14 -4.95
N GLN A 90 4.58 -6.02 -4.84
CA GLN A 90 3.58 -6.30 -5.86
C GLN A 90 2.26 -5.53 -5.65
N VAL A 91 1.92 -5.20 -4.40
CA VAL A 91 0.71 -4.46 -4.04
C VAL A 91 1.10 -3.08 -3.54
N GLN A 92 0.76 -2.07 -4.33
CA GLN A 92 1.11 -0.66 -4.11
C GLN A 92 -0.15 0.19 -3.98
N ALA A 93 -0.05 1.32 -3.29
CA ALA A 93 -1.13 2.27 -3.12
C ALA A 93 -0.73 3.66 -3.61
N ILE A 94 -1.68 4.35 -4.24
CA ILE A 94 -1.62 5.79 -4.48
C ILE A 94 -2.67 6.42 -3.58
N PHE A 95 -2.25 7.30 -2.68
CA PHE A 95 -3.13 7.97 -1.73
C PHE A 95 -3.71 9.24 -2.34
N GLN A 96 -4.93 9.59 -1.94
CA GLN A 96 -5.61 10.80 -2.40
C GLN A 96 -4.87 12.07 -1.96
N ASP A 97 -4.34 12.08 -0.74
CA ASP A 97 -3.49 13.14 -0.22
C ASP A 97 -2.04 12.65 -0.13
N PRO A 98 -1.16 13.09 -1.06
CA PRO A 98 0.23 12.69 -1.03
C PRO A 98 0.99 13.25 0.17
N PHE A 99 0.52 14.33 0.81
CA PHE A 99 1.18 14.92 1.97
C PHE A 99 1.06 14.04 3.23
N GLU A 100 0.00 13.24 3.37
CA GLU A 100 -0.10 12.25 4.46
C GLU A 100 1.04 11.21 4.45
N VAL A 101 1.66 10.99 3.30
CA VAL A 101 2.75 10.02 3.12
C VAL A 101 4.12 10.63 3.36
N TYR A 102 4.23 11.96 3.26
CA TYR A 102 5.49 12.67 3.44
C TYR A 102 5.69 13.05 4.91
N ASN A 103 6.70 12.47 5.52
CA ASN A 103 7.20 12.98 6.78
C ASN A 103 8.13 14.19 6.49
N PRO A 104 7.78 15.41 6.93
CA PRO A 104 8.55 16.63 6.65
C PRO A 104 9.98 16.60 7.21
N PHE A 105 10.28 15.69 8.13
CA PHE A 105 11.62 15.49 8.68
C PHE A 105 12.54 14.65 7.79
N TYR A 106 12.01 14.04 6.71
CA TYR A 106 12.81 13.26 5.78
C TYR A 106 12.98 13.99 4.45
N LYS A 107 14.17 13.85 3.89
CA LYS A 107 14.46 14.36 2.54
C LYS A 107 13.59 13.64 1.50
N VAL A 108 13.13 14.37 0.50
CA VAL A 108 12.27 13.85 -0.58
C VAL A 108 12.94 12.69 -1.34
N ASP A 109 14.28 12.70 -1.45
CA ASP A 109 15.02 11.61 -2.09
C ASP A 109 14.85 10.26 -1.41
N GLN A 110 14.52 10.23 -0.11
CA GLN A 110 14.28 8.97 0.61
C GLN A 110 13.06 8.21 0.10
N VAL A 111 12.05 8.93 -0.42
CA VAL A 111 10.87 8.29 -1.00
C VAL A 111 11.23 7.54 -2.26
N LEU A 112 12.19 8.06 -3.04
CA LEU A 112 12.66 7.45 -4.28
C LEU A 112 13.75 6.38 -4.02
N THR A 113 14.70 6.69 -3.15
CA THR A 113 15.87 5.82 -2.92
C THR A 113 15.59 4.66 -1.97
N THR A 114 14.68 4.84 -1.00
CA THR A 114 14.34 3.78 -0.03
C THR A 114 13.75 2.54 -0.68
N PRO A 115 12.77 2.62 -1.61
CA PRO A 115 12.30 1.45 -2.35
C PRO A 115 13.40 0.78 -3.17
N MET A 116 14.24 1.54 -3.86
CA MET A 116 15.36 1.01 -4.64
C MET A 116 16.25 0.11 -3.78
N ARG A 117 16.63 0.58 -2.60
CA ARG A 117 17.46 -0.17 -1.65
C ARG A 117 16.71 -1.34 -1.01
N LYS A 118 15.49 -1.10 -0.47
CA LYS A 118 14.74 -2.10 0.29
C LYS A 118 14.29 -3.27 -0.58
N PHE A 119 13.90 -3.02 -1.82
CA PHE A 119 13.46 -4.05 -2.74
C PHE A 119 14.57 -4.57 -3.67
N LYS A 120 15.80 -4.06 -3.51
CA LYS A 120 16.96 -4.43 -4.35
C LYS A 120 16.63 -4.27 -5.84
N LEU A 121 16.09 -3.10 -6.21
CA LEU A 121 15.64 -2.83 -7.59
C LEU A 121 16.79 -2.36 -8.49
N ALA A 122 17.95 -2.06 -7.94
CA ALA A 122 19.12 -1.59 -8.65
C ALA A 122 20.36 -2.39 -8.23
N SER A 123 21.28 -2.57 -9.17
CA SER A 123 22.55 -3.29 -8.99
C SER A 123 23.67 -2.40 -8.45
N SER A 124 23.61 -1.10 -8.73
CA SER A 124 24.57 -0.09 -8.26
C SER A 124 23.83 1.21 -7.90
N ARG A 125 24.60 2.19 -7.39
CA ARG A 125 24.08 3.53 -7.11
C ARG A 125 23.72 4.27 -8.39
N GLU A 126 24.53 4.10 -9.42
CA GLU A 126 24.34 4.67 -10.76
C GLU A 126 23.08 4.11 -11.43
N ASP A 127 22.88 2.77 -11.37
CA ASP A 127 21.68 2.09 -11.87
C ASP A 127 20.43 2.60 -11.12
N ALA A 128 20.52 2.78 -9.80
CA ALA A 128 19.42 3.34 -9.02
C ALA A 128 19.06 4.76 -9.47
N HIS A 129 20.08 5.60 -9.72
CA HIS A 129 19.88 6.98 -10.18
C HIS A 129 19.21 7.03 -11.56
N GLN A 130 19.70 6.25 -12.50
CA GLN A 130 19.12 6.15 -13.85
C GLN A 130 17.64 5.70 -13.82
N ARG A 131 17.30 4.70 -13.00
CA ARG A 131 15.92 4.24 -12.86
C ARG A 131 15.01 5.28 -12.23
N ILE A 132 15.52 6.06 -11.28
CA ILE A 132 14.78 7.18 -10.66
C ILE A 132 14.53 8.26 -11.71
N GLU A 133 15.54 8.65 -12.49
CA GLU A 133 15.41 9.64 -13.57
C GLU A 133 14.36 9.19 -14.60
N GLN A 134 14.44 7.95 -15.07
CA GLN A 134 13.46 7.38 -16.00
C GLN A 134 12.04 7.41 -15.41
N SER A 135 11.89 7.08 -14.13
CA SER A 135 10.58 7.09 -13.46
C SER A 135 10.00 8.49 -13.35
N LEU A 136 10.84 9.50 -13.07
CA LEU A 136 10.45 10.91 -13.04
C LEU A 136 10.02 11.40 -14.43
N GLN A 137 10.77 11.06 -15.48
CA GLN A 137 10.43 11.39 -16.86
C GLN A 137 9.10 10.77 -17.30
N LEU A 138 8.86 9.50 -16.96
CA LEU A 138 7.58 8.82 -17.22
C LEU A 138 6.40 9.49 -16.50
N ALA A 139 6.65 10.10 -15.34
CA ALA A 139 5.67 10.89 -14.60
C ALA A 139 5.52 12.33 -15.12
N GLY A 140 6.24 12.71 -16.19
CA GLY A 140 6.21 14.07 -16.75
C GLY A 140 7.00 15.10 -15.95
N LEU A 141 7.88 14.65 -15.04
CA LEU A 141 8.73 15.52 -14.23
C LEU A 141 10.12 15.66 -14.86
N ARG A 142 10.75 16.81 -14.64
CA ARG A 142 12.15 17.04 -15.04
C ARG A 142 13.07 16.52 -13.93
N PRO A 143 13.94 15.53 -14.21
CA PRO A 143 14.82 14.96 -13.19
C PRO A 143 15.76 16.01 -12.57
N GLU A 144 16.29 16.94 -13.39
CA GLU A 144 17.22 17.96 -12.96
C GLU A 144 16.59 18.86 -11.88
N ASP A 145 15.36 19.33 -12.13
CA ASP A 145 14.64 20.22 -11.21
C ASP A 145 14.24 19.48 -9.94
N THR A 146 13.74 18.26 -10.10
CA THR A 146 13.25 17.44 -8.99
C THR A 146 14.39 16.98 -8.08
N LEU A 147 15.52 16.52 -8.65
CA LEU A 147 16.67 16.04 -7.90
C LEU A 147 17.53 17.20 -7.34
N ALA A 148 17.53 18.39 -7.99
CA ALA A 148 18.18 19.59 -7.46
C ALA A 148 17.44 20.13 -6.23
N ALA A 149 16.11 20.21 -6.26
CA ALA A 149 15.30 20.62 -5.12
C ALA A 149 15.50 19.70 -3.89
N ILE A 150 15.90 18.45 -4.11
CA ILE A 150 16.24 17.46 -3.09
C ILE A 150 17.58 17.75 -2.40
N ARG A 151 18.52 18.44 -3.08
CA ARG A 151 19.87 18.69 -2.57
C ARG A 151 20.02 19.97 -1.74
N THR A 152 19.02 20.85 -1.76
CA THR A 152 19.10 22.20 -1.17
C THR A 152 18.48 22.35 0.22
N ASN A 153 18.02 21.28 0.87
CA ASN A 153 17.49 21.29 2.25
C ASN A 153 18.20 20.29 3.17
#